data_c7218eb18de6c6b2a9187630e815626f
#
_entry.id   c7218eb18de6c6b2a9187630e815626f
#
_cell.length_a   1.000
_cell.length_b   1.000
_cell.length_c   1.000
_cell.angle_alpha   90.00
_cell.angle_beta   90.00
_cell.angle_gamma   90.00
#
_symmetry.space_group_name_H-M   'P 1'
#
loop_
_entity.id
_entity.type
_entity.pdbx_description
1 polymer ?
#
loop_
_entity_poly.entity_id
_entity_poly.type
_entity_poly.pdbx_seq_one_letter_code
_entity_poly.pdbx_strand_id
1 'polypeptide(L)'
;MIEKPILDHLSGALDVPCMMERPANAPATFVLLEKTGESRENCISTAILTVQSYASTLLEAARLNEQVKTAMFDAVQLPGIAAVRLNSDYNFTDTAMKGYRYQAVFDVTHYE
;
A
#
# COMPACT_ATOMS: atom_id res chain seq x y z
N MET A 1 13.66 -8.53 -1.54
CA MET A 1 12.99 -7.25 -1.17
C MET A 1 11.49 -7.46 -1.06
N ILE A 2 10.91 -6.91 -0.03
CA ILE A 2 9.49 -7.17 0.29
C ILE A 2 8.52 -6.46 -0.66
N GLU A 3 8.93 -5.34 -1.25
CA GLU A 3 8.02 -4.56 -2.09
C GLU A 3 7.51 -5.34 -3.30
N LYS A 4 8.36 -6.14 -3.93
CA LYS A 4 7.99 -6.85 -5.15
C LYS A 4 6.84 -7.86 -4.96
N PRO A 5 6.92 -8.79 -3.99
CA PRO A 5 5.79 -9.71 -3.78
C PRO A 5 4.52 -8.99 -3.31
N ILE A 6 4.65 -7.93 -2.54
CA ILE A 6 3.48 -7.15 -2.12
C ILE A 6 2.86 -6.42 -3.32
N LEU A 7 3.70 -5.83 -4.17
CA LEU A 7 3.20 -5.15 -5.38
C LEU A 7 2.45 -6.13 -6.30
N ASP A 8 3.02 -7.31 -6.52
CA ASP A 8 2.38 -8.33 -7.34
C ASP A 8 1.06 -8.80 -6.72
N HIS A 9 1.02 -8.95 -5.40
CA HIS A 9 -0.20 -9.34 -4.70
C HIS A 9 -1.29 -8.27 -4.85
N LEU A 10 -0.94 -7.00 -4.65
CA LEU A 10 -1.91 -5.91 -4.81
C LEU A 10 -2.40 -5.80 -6.25
N SER A 11 -1.51 -5.96 -7.21
CA SER A 11 -1.87 -5.91 -8.64
C SER A 11 -2.85 -7.01 -9.03
N GLY A 12 -2.74 -8.17 -8.40
CA GLY A 12 -3.67 -9.28 -8.64
C GLY A 12 -5.00 -9.14 -7.89
N ALA A 13 -4.99 -8.47 -6.75
CA ALA A 13 -6.17 -8.35 -5.88
C ALA A 13 -7.05 -7.12 -6.22
N LEU A 14 -6.46 -6.09 -6.82
CA LEU A 14 -7.14 -4.83 -7.10
C LEU A 14 -7.33 -4.65 -8.61
N ASP A 15 -8.43 -3.99 -8.98
CA ASP A 15 -8.77 -3.70 -10.38
C ASP A 15 -8.17 -2.39 -10.87
N VAL A 16 -7.19 -1.84 -10.17
CA VAL A 16 -6.56 -0.57 -10.52
C VAL A 16 -5.06 -0.77 -10.65
N PRO A 17 -4.37 0.08 -11.42
CA PRO A 17 -2.91 0.01 -11.50
C PRO A 17 -2.27 0.21 -10.14
N CYS A 18 -1.29 -0.65 -9.82
CA CYS A 18 -0.49 -0.55 -8.60
C CYS A 18 0.96 -0.36 -9.02
N MET A 19 1.62 0.63 -8.42
CA MET A 19 2.96 1.02 -8.84
C MET A 19 3.80 1.51 -7.65
N MET A 20 5.10 1.59 -7.84
CA MET A 20 6.02 2.09 -6.83
C MET A 20 6.52 3.50 -7.12
N GLU A 21 6.28 3.99 -8.32
CA GLU A 21 6.63 5.35 -8.71
C GLU A 21 5.44 5.97 -9.44
N ARG A 22 5.18 7.23 -9.16
CA ARG A 22 4.12 7.95 -9.84
C ARG A 22 4.61 8.41 -11.22
N PRO A 23 4.05 7.92 -12.33
CA PRO A 23 4.45 8.36 -13.65
C PRO A 23 3.95 9.78 -13.93
N ALA A 24 4.55 10.45 -14.91
CA ALA A 24 4.17 11.81 -15.32
C ALA A 24 2.68 11.86 -15.74
N ASN A 25 2.21 10.80 -16.41
CA ASN A 25 0.82 10.68 -16.87
C ASN A 25 0.10 9.61 -16.05
N ALA A 26 0.00 9.82 -14.73
CA ALA A 26 -0.67 8.88 -13.85
C ALA A 26 -2.15 8.78 -14.18
N PRO A 27 -2.75 7.57 -14.13
CA PRO A 27 -4.19 7.42 -14.27
C PRO A 27 -4.91 8.13 -13.12
N ALA A 28 -6.22 8.38 -13.32
CA ALA A 28 -7.01 9.06 -12.28
C ALA A 28 -7.13 8.22 -11.02
N THR A 29 -7.17 6.91 -11.17
CA THR A 29 -7.32 5.96 -10.05
C THR A 29 -6.16 4.99 -10.08
N PHE A 30 -5.38 4.95 -9.01
CA PHE A 30 -4.24 4.04 -8.90
C PHE A 30 -3.79 3.92 -7.45
N VAL A 31 -2.95 2.93 -7.21
CA VAL A 31 -2.35 2.67 -5.88
C VAL A 31 -0.83 2.84 -5.98
N LEU A 32 -0.26 3.55 -5.04
CA LEU A 32 1.18 3.77 -4.95
C LEU A 32 1.71 3.09 -3.68
N LEU A 33 2.65 2.17 -3.86
CA LEU A 33 3.28 1.44 -2.77
C LEU A 33 4.68 1.97 -2.52
N GLU A 34 5.00 2.25 -1.25
CA GLU A 34 6.31 2.75 -0.87
C GLU A 34 6.76 2.11 0.44
N LYS A 35 8.00 1.64 0.47
CA LYS A 35 8.60 1.22 1.74
C LYS A 35 9.28 2.44 2.36
N THR A 36 8.81 2.86 3.52
CA THR A 36 9.31 4.05 4.22
C THR A 36 10.28 3.72 5.34
N GLY A 37 10.40 2.46 5.71
CA GLY A 37 11.34 2.03 6.73
C GLY A 37 11.44 0.53 6.81
N GLU A 38 12.49 0.05 7.46
CA GLU A 38 12.67 -1.37 7.72
C GLU A 38 13.65 -1.55 8.87
N SER A 39 13.33 -2.48 9.76
CA SER A 39 14.24 -2.94 10.80
C SER A 39 14.45 -4.44 10.67
N ARG A 40 15.59 -4.91 11.14
CA ARG A 40 16.01 -6.28 10.91
C ARG A 40 16.64 -6.84 12.16
N GLU A 41 16.21 -8.04 12.59
CA GLU A 41 16.75 -8.70 13.76
C GLU A 41 16.59 -10.20 13.61
N ASN A 42 17.68 -10.96 13.79
CA ASN A 42 17.67 -12.43 13.75
C ASN A 42 17.00 -13.01 12.49
N CYS A 43 17.35 -12.49 11.32
CA CYS A 43 16.81 -12.90 10.03
C CYS A 43 15.30 -12.62 9.87
N ILE A 44 14.76 -11.77 10.72
CA ILE A 44 13.37 -11.31 10.63
C ILE A 44 13.39 -9.81 10.39
N SER A 45 12.67 -9.39 9.38
CA SER A 45 12.54 -7.97 9.04
C SER A 45 11.13 -7.48 9.33
N THR A 46 11.02 -6.24 9.80
CA THR A 46 9.76 -5.54 9.89
C THR A 46 9.84 -4.32 8.99
N ALA A 47 9.07 -4.33 7.92
CA ALA A 47 9.03 -3.24 6.96
C ALA A 47 7.81 -2.35 7.22
N ILE A 48 8.00 -1.05 7.04
CA ILE A 48 6.89 -0.10 7.05
C ILE A 48 6.53 0.15 5.60
N LEU A 49 5.35 -0.27 5.20
CA LEU A 49 4.84 -0.09 3.85
C LEU A 49 3.70 0.91 3.87
N THR A 50 3.86 1.95 3.09
CA THR A 50 2.86 3.00 2.94
C THR A 50 2.16 2.79 1.61
N VAL A 51 0.83 2.72 1.65
CA VAL A 51 0.03 2.48 0.45
C VAL A 51 -0.93 3.65 0.27
N GLN A 52 -0.76 4.38 -0.82
CA GLN A 52 -1.59 5.53 -1.15
C GLN A 52 -2.62 5.14 -2.20
N SER A 53 -3.88 5.49 -1.94
CA SER A 53 -5.00 5.21 -2.83
C SER A 53 -5.47 6.51 -3.44
N TYR A 54 -5.25 6.68 -4.75
CA TYR A 54 -5.63 7.88 -5.50
C TYR A 54 -6.90 7.62 -6.28
N ALA A 55 -7.80 8.61 -6.31
CA ALA A 55 -9.01 8.52 -7.11
C ALA A 55 -9.51 9.91 -7.49
N SER A 56 -10.54 9.96 -8.34
CA SER A 56 -11.10 11.21 -8.83
C SER A 56 -11.95 11.94 -7.80
N THR A 57 -12.46 11.22 -6.80
CA THR A 57 -13.25 11.79 -5.71
C THR A 57 -12.78 11.25 -4.38
N LEU A 58 -13.07 11.97 -3.30
CA LEU A 58 -12.71 11.54 -1.96
C LEU A 58 -13.39 10.23 -1.58
N LEU A 59 -14.66 10.07 -1.94
CA LEU A 59 -15.38 8.82 -1.66
C LEU A 59 -14.75 7.63 -2.35
N GLU A 60 -14.37 7.77 -3.60
CA GLU A 60 -13.70 6.69 -4.35
C GLU A 60 -12.32 6.38 -3.77
N ALA A 61 -11.57 7.40 -3.36
CA ALA A 61 -10.28 7.19 -2.71
C ALA A 61 -10.45 6.42 -1.39
N ALA A 62 -11.46 6.78 -0.61
CA ALA A 62 -11.77 6.08 0.65
C ALA A 62 -12.17 4.63 0.41
N ARG A 63 -12.99 4.37 -0.62
CA ARG A 63 -13.37 2.99 -0.99
C ARG A 63 -12.18 2.16 -1.44
N LEU A 64 -11.33 2.75 -2.26
CA LEU A 64 -10.12 2.08 -2.71
C LEU A 64 -9.21 1.75 -1.52
N ASN A 65 -9.10 2.68 -0.56
CA ASN A 65 -8.33 2.46 0.64
C ASN A 65 -8.84 1.26 1.45
N GLU A 66 -10.16 1.06 1.53
CA GLU A 66 -10.73 -0.12 2.18
C GLU A 66 -10.36 -1.41 1.45
N GLN A 67 -10.40 -1.39 0.12
CA GLN A 67 -9.98 -2.54 -0.69
C GLN A 67 -8.50 -2.83 -0.49
N VAL A 68 -7.67 -1.80 -0.42
CA VAL A 68 -6.23 -1.93 -0.15
C VAL A 68 -6.01 -2.59 1.21
N LYS A 69 -6.73 -2.16 2.23
CA LYS A 69 -6.58 -2.75 3.57
C LYS A 69 -6.91 -4.24 3.56
N THR A 70 -7.99 -4.62 2.91
CA THR A 70 -8.37 -6.03 2.78
C THR A 70 -7.28 -6.82 2.06
N ALA A 71 -6.79 -6.30 0.93
CA ALA A 71 -5.74 -6.97 0.16
C ALA A 71 -4.44 -7.09 0.96
N MET A 72 -4.07 -6.05 1.72
CA MET A 72 -2.86 -6.08 2.53
C MET A 72 -2.96 -7.11 3.66
N PHE A 73 -4.11 -7.23 4.32
CA PHE A 73 -4.28 -8.26 5.35
C PHE A 73 -4.20 -9.67 4.75
N ASP A 74 -4.72 -9.86 3.55
CA ASP A 74 -4.60 -11.14 2.85
C ASP A 74 -3.15 -11.49 2.48
N ALA A 75 -2.28 -10.51 2.41
CA ALA A 75 -0.87 -10.73 2.08
C ALA A 75 -0.14 -11.61 3.11
N VAL A 76 -0.70 -11.78 4.31
CA VAL A 76 -0.13 -12.70 5.31
C VAL A 76 -0.07 -14.14 4.80
N GLN A 77 -0.84 -14.49 3.78
CA GLN A 77 -0.83 -15.82 3.17
C GLN A 77 0.35 -16.04 2.22
N LEU A 78 1.07 -14.98 1.85
CA LEU A 78 2.20 -15.09 0.95
C LEU A 78 3.38 -15.77 1.66
N PRO A 79 4.18 -16.58 0.92
CA PRO A 79 5.36 -17.20 1.51
C PRO A 79 6.31 -16.16 2.09
N GLY A 80 6.81 -16.44 3.28
CA GLY A 80 7.79 -15.58 3.93
C GLY A 80 7.21 -14.40 4.69
N ILE A 81 5.91 -14.16 4.63
CA ILE A 81 5.27 -13.09 5.39
C ILE A 81 4.67 -13.68 6.67
N ALA A 82 5.11 -13.17 7.81
CA ALA A 82 4.68 -13.66 9.12
C ALA A 82 3.50 -12.89 9.68
N ALA A 83 3.43 -11.58 9.44
CA ALA A 83 2.37 -10.74 9.98
C ALA A 83 2.20 -9.47 9.14
N VAL A 84 0.95 -9.00 9.07
CA VAL A 84 0.62 -7.69 8.47
C VAL A 84 -0.26 -6.97 9.48
N ARG A 85 0.16 -5.79 9.91
CA ARG A 85 -0.57 -5.00 10.89
C ARG A 85 -0.81 -3.60 10.34
N LEU A 86 -2.03 -3.09 10.51
CA LEU A 86 -2.33 -1.71 10.17
C LEU A 86 -1.77 -0.80 11.26
N ASN A 87 -0.88 0.10 10.87
CA ASN A 87 -0.30 1.11 11.77
C ASN A 87 -1.21 2.34 11.85
N SER A 88 -1.56 2.88 10.70
CA SER A 88 -2.41 4.07 10.62
C SER A 88 -3.08 4.15 9.25
N ASP A 89 -4.13 4.96 9.19
CA ASP A 89 -5.00 5.06 8.03
C ASP A 89 -5.66 6.45 8.09
N TYR A 90 -5.47 7.26 7.07
CA TYR A 90 -5.97 8.63 7.10
C TYR A 90 -6.09 9.23 5.71
N ASN A 91 -6.92 10.28 5.64
CA ASN A 91 -7.07 11.09 4.44
C ASN A 91 -5.81 11.95 4.26
N PHE A 92 -5.15 11.77 3.13
CA PHE A 92 -3.90 12.47 2.81
C PHE A 92 -4.04 13.30 1.54
N THR A 93 -5.23 13.82 1.28
CA THR A 93 -5.54 14.60 0.09
C THR A 93 -4.71 15.87 0.01
N ASP A 94 -4.15 16.14 -1.17
CA ASP A 94 -3.52 17.41 -1.48
C ASP A 94 -4.65 18.40 -1.80
N THR A 95 -5.00 19.23 -0.84
CA THR A 95 -6.12 20.16 -0.97
C THR A 95 -5.86 21.27 -2.00
N ALA A 96 -4.60 21.64 -2.20
CA ALA A 96 -4.24 22.68 -3.16
C ALA A 96 -4.44 22.21 -4.60
N MET A 97 -4.12 20.94 -4.88
CA MET A 97 -4.19 20.34 -6.22
C MET A 97 -5.41 19.44 -6.40
N LYS A 98 -6.26 19.30 -5.36
CA LYS A 98 -7.39 18.36 -5.34
C LYS A 98 -6.96 16.92 -5.69
N GLY A 99 -5.78 16.56 -5.24
CA GLY A 99 -5.28 15.19 -5.39
C GLY A 99 -5.87 14.31 -4.31
N TYR A 100 -7.10 13.81 -4.53
CA TYR A 100 -7.78 12.98 -3.54
C TYR A 100 -7.04 11.67 -3.32
N ARG A 101 -6.61 11.45 -2.09
CA ARG A 101 -5.93 10.22 -1.73
C ARG A 101 -6.08 9.89 -0.26
N TYR A 102 -6.11 8.60 0.03
CA TYR A 102 -5.96 8.07 1.39
C TYR A 102 -4.60 7.42 1.50
N GLN A 103 -4.10 7.37 2.70
CA GLN A 103 -2.83 6.70 3.00
C GLN A 103 -3.02 5.72 4.14
N ALA A 104 -2.67 4.47 3.89
CA ALA A 104 -2.64 3.43 4.90
C ALA A 104 -1.20 3.00 5.12
N VAL A 105 -0.78 2.89 6.37
CA VAL A 105 0.57 2.51 6.76
C VAL A 105 0.50 1.16 7.44
N PHE A 106 1.31 0.21 6.97
CA PHE A 106 1.32 -1.17 7.46
C PHE A 106 2.70 -1.55 7.98
N ASP A 107 2.71 -2.30 9.07
CA ASP A 107 3.92 -2.96 9.54
C ASP A 107 3.86 -4.40 9.05
N VAL A 108 4.80 -4.78 8.21
CA VAL A 108 4.85 -6.11 7.61
C VAL A 108 6.08 -6.83 8.13
N THR A 109 5.86 -7.91 8.86
CA THR A 109 6.94 -8.76 9.38
C THR A 109 7.17 -9.90 8.41
N HIS A 110 8.41 -10.07 7.97
CA HIS A 110 8.74 -11.09 6.99
C HIS A 110 10.11 -11.71 7.25
N TYR A 111 10.29 -12.93 6.77
CA TYR A 111 11.57 -13.63 6.83
C TYR A 111 12.42 -13.27 5.62
N GLU A 112 13.69 -13.34 5.79
CA GLU A 112 14.65 -13.08 4.71
C GLU A 112 15.02 -14.30 3.93
#